data_81ebf4433a7d94a098a44556fcfbc45e
#
_entry.id   81ebf4433a7d94a098a44556fcfbc45e
#
_cell.length_a   1.000
_cell.length_b   1.000
_cell.length_c   1.000
_cell.angle_alpha   90.00
_cell.angle_beta   90.00
_cell.angle_gamma   90.00
#
_symmetry.space_group_name_H-M   'P 1'
#
loop_
_entity.id
_entity.type
_entity.pdbx_description
1 polymer ?
#
loop_
_entity_poly.entity_id
_entity_poly.type
_entity_poly.pdbx_seq_one_letter_code
_entity_poly.pdbx_strand_id
1 'polypeptide(L)'
;MLQLINVSYSVQEDGVKKDIIKNVSATIDKRFVAITGPNGGGKSTLAKIIAGIVSPTEGQILFDGEDITNASVTERAKMGISFAFQQPVRFKGITVKDLITLAAGKPIKTTEACAYLSEVGLCAREYIN
;
A
#
# COMPACT_ATOMS: atom_id res chain seq x y z
N MET A 1 6.67 9.01 -10.26
CA MET A 1 6.19 10.22 -9.53
C MET A 1 4.72 10.01 -9.18
N LEU A 2 4.34 10.23 -7.91
CA LEU A 2 2.94 10.14 -7.46
C LEU A 2 2.39 11.55 -7.19
N GLN A 3 1.20 11.85 -7.69
CA GLN A 3 0.53 13.13 -7.45
C GLN A 3 -0.87 12.89 -6.89
N LEU A 4 -1.21 13.63 -5.87
CA LEU A 4 -2.55 13.72 -5.29
C LEU A 4 -3.10 15.09 -5.64
N ILE A 5 -4.32 15.16 -6.18
CA ILE A 5 -4.97 16.40 -6.62
C ILE A 5 -6.34 16.48 -5.93
N ASN A 6 -6.47 17.37 -4.97
CA ASN A 6 -7.71 17.65 -4.24
C ASN A 6 -8.39 16.40 -3.66
N VAL A 7 -7.59 15.42 -3.20
CA VAL A 7 -8.08 14.13 -2.71
C VAL A 7 -8.84 14.33 -1.41
N SER A 8 -10.09 13.89 -1.36
CA SER A 8 -10.93 13.88 -0.18
C SER A 8 -11.50 12.49 0.07
N TYR A 9 -11.73 12.17 1.33
CA TYR A 9 -12.40 10.93 1.73
C TYR A 9 -13.28 11.17 2.94
N SER A 10 -14.55 10.81 2.83
CA SER A 10 -15.53 10.90 3.90
C SER A 10 -16.25 9.57 4.08
N VAL A 11 -16.66 9.30 5.29
CA VAL A 11 -17.51 8.15 5.68
C VAL A 11 -18.84 8.66 6.21
N GLN A 12 -19.87 7.83 6.08
CA GLN A 12 -21.14 8.07 6.78
C GLN A 12 -21.14 7.21 8.05
N GLU A 13 -21.29 7.86 9.20
CA GLU A 13 -21.37 7.23 10.50
C GLU A 13 -22.65 7.78 11.18
N ASP A 14 -23.59 6.91 11.51
CA ASP A 14 -24.90 7.27 12.09
C ASP A 14 -25.68 8.36 11.31
N GLY A 15 -25.60 8.31 9.98
CA GLY A 15 -26.26 9.29 9.10
C GLY A 15 -25.56 10.66 9.01
N VAL A 16 -24.43 10.84 9.68
CA VAL A 16 -23.61 12.04 9.63
C VAL A 16 -22.39 11.82 8.74
N LYS A 17 -22.17 12.73 7.77
CA LYS A 17 -20.95 12.71 6.94
C LYS A 17 -19.77 13.20 7.79
N LYS A 18 -18.73 12.36 7.88
CA LYS A 18 -17.49 12.66 8.58
C LYS A 18 -16.33 12.67 7.59
N ASP A 19 -15.70 13.82 7.44
CA ASP A 19 -14.52 13.96 6.59
C ASP A 19 -13.30 13.40 7.33
N ILE A 20 -12.66 12.39 6.74
CA ILE A 20 -11.40 11.79 7.24
C ILE A 20 -10.20 12.47 6.59
N ILE A 21 -10.32 12.77 5.29
CA ILE A 21 -9.32 13.50 4.50
C ILE A 21 -10.06 14.56 3.73
N LYS A 22 -9.53 15.78 3.73
CA LYS A 22 -10.16 16.93 3.09
C LYS A 22 -9.18 17.65 2.19
N ASN A 23 -9.44 17.62 0.89
CA ASN A 23 -8.76 18.42 -0.13
C ASN A 23 -7.22 18.34 -0.07
N VAL A 24 -6.67 17.13 0.00
CA VAL A 24 -5.22 16.92 0.06
C VAL A 24 -4.65 16.94 -1.34
N SER A 25 -3.68 17.85 -1.56
CA SER A 25 -2.88 17.90 -2.78
C SER A 25 -1.41 17.78 -2.43
N ALA A 26 -0.69 16.88 -3.09
CA ALA A 26 0.74 16.66 -2.85
C ALA A 26 1.40 16.02 -4.07
N THR A 27 2.67 16.35 -4.27
CA THR A 27 3.53 15.67 -5.26
C THR A 27 4.64 14.94 -4.53
N ILE A 28 4.74 13.64 -4.77
CA ILE A 28 5.73 12.74 -4.18
C ILE A 28 6.69 12.32 -5.30
N ASP A 29 7.83 13.00 -5.38
CA ASP A 29 8.88 12.82 -6.38
C ASP A 29 10.21 12.36 -5.78
N LYS A 30 10.30 12.34 -4.45
CA LYS A 30 11.51 11.94 -3.72
C LYS A 30 11.53 10.46 -3.40
N ARG A 31 12.73 9.92 -3.26
CA ARG A 31 12.98 8.52 -2.92
C ARG A 31 12.42 8.11 -1.56
N PHE A 32 12.37 9.07 -0.63
CA PHE A 32 11.84 8.88 0.71
C PHE A 32 11.02 10.11 1.10
N VAL A 33 9.78 9.88 1.50
CA VAL A 33 8.85 10.91 1.98
C VAL A 33 8.16 10.41 3.23
N ALA A 34 8.15 11.23 4.29
CA ALA A 34 7.45 10.95 5.52
C ALA A 34 6.16 11.78 5.60
N ILE A 35 5.04 11.11 5.90
CA ILE A 35 3.76 11.76 6.20
C ILE A 35 3.60 11.81 7.72
N THR A 36 3.63 13.01 8.29
CA THR A 36 3.51 13.25 9.73
C THR A 36 2.21 13.95 10.07
N GLY A 37 1.81 13.88 11.33
CA GLY A 37 0.59 14.54 11.84
C GLY A 37 0.00 13.81 13.05
N PRO A 38 -1.07 14.37 13.65
CA PRO A 38 -1.69 13.82 14.85
C PRO A 38 -2.29 12.42 14.62
N ASN A 39 -2.47 11.66 15.71
CA ASN A 39 -3.18 10.39 15.66
C ASN A 39 -4.65 10.65 15.26
N GLY A 40 -5.18 9.79 14.40
CA GLY A 40 -6.51 10.00 13.81
C GLY A 40 -6.57 10.99 12.63
N GLY A 41 -5.45 11.64 12.28
CA GLY A 41 -5.37 12.63 11.18
C GLY A 41 -5.41 12.05 9.75
N GLY A 42 -5.92 10.83 9.55
CA GLY A 42 -6.13 10.27 8.21
C GLY A 42 -4.90 9.71 7.50
N LYS A 43 -3.70 9.71 8.12
CA LYS A 43 -2.44 9.25 7.49
C LYS A 43 -2.54 7.83 6.91
N SER A 44 -3.01 6.88 7.72
CA SER A 44 -3.18 5.48 7.29
C SER A 44 -4.29 5.35 6.23
N THR A 45 -5.32 6.20 6.29
CA THR A 45 -6.37 6.24 5.27
C THR A 45 -5.83 6.76 3.95
N LEU A 46 -5.00 7.80 3.97
CA LEU A 46 -4.35 8.32 2.77
C LEU A 46 -3.46 7.26 2.11
N ALA A 47 -2.67 6.53 2.90
CA ALA A 47 -1.86 5.43 2.40
C ALA A 47 -2.72 4.31 1.76
N LYS A 48 -3.86 3.96 2.38
CA LYS A 48 -4.83 3.00 1.81
C LYS A 48 -5.46 3.49 0.51
N ILE A 49 -5.73 4.80 0.40
CA ILE A 49 -6.25 5.42 -0.82
C ILE A 49 -5.21 5.34 -1.94
N ILE A 50 -3.94 5.66 -1.66
CA ILE A 50 -2.84 5.54 -2.62
C ILE A 50 -2.68 4.09 -3.09
N ALA A 51 -2.81 3.12 -2.19
CA ALA A 51 -2.74 1.70 -2.53
C ALA A 51 -3.99 1.16 -3.26
N GLY A 52 -5.09 1.91 -3.32
CA GLY A 52 -6.35 1.48 -3.94
C GLY A 52 -7.21 0.56 -3.05
N ILE A 53 -6.88 0.42 -1.77
CA ILE A 53 -7.66 -0.35 -0.79
C ILE A 53 -8.96 0.39 -0.45
N VAL A 54 -8.92 1.71 -0.49
CA VAL A 54 -10.06 2.60 -0.26
C VAL A 54 -10.11 3.57 -1.44
N SER A 55 -11.30 3.79 -2.01
CA SER A 55 -11.50 4.79 -3.07
C SER A 55 -11.71 6.18 -2.46
N PRO A 56 -11.10 7.23 -3.01
CA PRO A 56 -11.38 8.59 -2.60
C PRO A 56 -12.83 8.96 -2.93
N THR A 57 -13.43 9.88 -2.17
CA THR A 57 -14.76 10.43 -2.50
C THR A 57 -14.68 11.55 -3.52
N GLU A 58 -13.54 12.25 -3.59
CA GLU A 58 -13.27 13.33 -4.52
C GLU A 58 -11.77 13.43 -4.82
N GLY A 59 -11.43 14.06 -5.93
CA GLY A 59 -10.05 14.30 -6.35
C GLY A 59 -9.51 13.23 -7.28
N GLN A 60 -8.22 13.36 -7.59
CA GLN A 60 -7.51 12.48 -8.53
C GLN A 60 -6.18 12.02 -7.97
N ILE A 61 -5.75 10.84 -8.41
CA ILE A 61 -4.44 10.26 -8.09
C ILE A 61 -3.76 9.92 -9.41
N LEU A 62 -2.60 10.55 -9.65
CA LEU A 62 -1.79 10.27 -10.82
C LEU A 62 -0.51 9.53 -10.42
N PHE A 63 -0.17 8.49 -11.15
CA PHE A 63 1.10 7.77 -11.01
C PHE A 63 1.85 7.77 -12.34
N ASP A 64 3.03 8.41 -12.37
CA ASP A 64 3.82 8.63 -13.57
C ASP A 64 3.03 9.28 -14.73
N GLY A 65 2.08 10.17 -14.39
CA GLY A 65 1.22 10.88 -15.33
C GLY A 65 -0.06 10.13 -15.72
N GLU A 66 -0.22 8.88 -15.35
CA GLU A 66 -1.41 8.08 -15.59
C GLU A 66 -2.41 8.25 -14.43
N ASP A 67 -3.69 8.46 -14.75
CA ASP A 67 -4.77 8.54 -13.75
C ASP A 67 -5.11 7.14 -13.23
N ILE A 68 -4.77 6.90 -11.97
CA ILE A 68 -5.02 5.63 -11.27
C ILE A 68 -6.15 5.73 -10.26
N THR A 69 -6.92 6.81 -10.26
CA THR A 69 -7.97 7.07 -9.24
C THR A 69 -8.93 5.90 -9.07
N ASN A 70 -9.36 5.32 -10.19
CA ASN A 70 -10.29 4.19 -10.22
C ASN A 70 -9.60 2.83 -10.44
N ALA A 71 -8.26 2.81 -10.55
CA ALA A 71 -7.53 1.56 -10.70
C ALA A 71 -7.63 0.70 -9.45
N SER A 72 -7.86 -0.59 -9.63
CA SER A 72 -7.93 -1.59 -8.56
C SER A 72 -6.57 -1.78 -7.87
N VAL A 73 -6.58 -2.37 -6.66
CA VAL A 73 -5.36 -2.76 -5.93
C VAL A 73 -4.42 -3.59 -6.81
N THR A 74 -4.99 -4.53 -7.59
CA THR A 74 -4.21 -5.42 -8.47
C THR A 74 -3.54 -4.65 -9.62
N GLU A 75 -4.24 -3.71 -10.24
CA GLU A 75 -3.67 -2.87 -11.30
C GLU A 75 -2.56 -1.99 -10.76
N ARG A 76 -2.77 -1.34 -9.61
CA ARG A 76 -1.73 -0.53 -8.94
C ARG A 76 -0.53 -1.37 -8.51
N ALA A 77 -0.74 -2.59 -8.04
CA ALA A 77 0.35 -3.52 -7.72
C ALA A 77 1.19 -3.88 -8.97
N LYS A 78 0.56 -4.09 -10.12
CA LYS A 78 1.24 -4.32 -11.41
C LYS A 78 2.05 -3.10 -11.88
N MET A 79 1.62 -1.89 -11.53
CA MET A 79 2.35 -0.64 -11.78
C MET A 79 3.53 -0.43 -10.80
N GLY A 80 3.68 -1.29 -9.77
CA GLY A 80 4.76 -1.23 -8.79
C GLY A 80 4.39 -0.54 -7.47
N ILE A 81 3.11 -0.25 -7.23
CA ILE A 81 2.65 0.30 -5.95
C ILE A 81 2.39 -0.85 -4.98
N SER A 82 3.13 -0.90 -3.88
CA SER A 82 2.94 -1.88 -2.82
C SER A 82 2.55 -1.21 -1.50
N PHE A 83 1.89 -1.96 -0.63
CA PHE A 83 1.42 -1.47 0.67
C PHE A 83 1.84 -2.43 1.79
N ALA A 84 2.52 -1.90 2.80
CA ALA A 84 2.83 -2.64 4.02
C ALA A 84 1.82 -2.29 5.11
N PHE A 85 1.14 -3.31 5.63
CA PHE A 85 0.18 -3.13 6.71
C PHE A 85 0.89 -2.80 8.03
N GLN A 86 0.31 -1.91 8.81
CA GLN A 86 0.83 -1.52 10.13
C GLN A 86 0.82 -2.69 11.12
N GLN A 87 -0.16 -3.58 11.02
CA GLN A 87 -0.22 -4.82 11.78
C GLN A 87 0.17 -5.99 10.88
N PRO A 88 0.95 -6.96 11.39
CA PRO A 88 1.31 -8.14 10.62
C PRO A 88 0.06 -8.93 10.24
N VAL A 89 -0.12 -9.14 8.94
CA VAL A 89 -1.20 -9.96 8.40
C VAL A 89 -0.72 -11.41 8.36
N ARG A 90 -1.52 -12.32 8.93
CA ARG A 90 -1.27 -13.76 8.86
C ARG A 90 -2.25 -14.39 7.88
N PHE A 91 -1.72 -15.13 6.93
CA PHE A 91 -2.50 -15.91 5.98
C PHE A 91 -2.49 -17.38 6.41
N LYS A 92 -3.65 -17.91 6.83
CA LYS A 92 -3.75 -19.30 7.24
C LYS A 92 -3.49 -20.24 6.06
N GLY A 93 -2.54 -21.17 6.22
CA GLY A 93 -2.23 -22.17 5.20
C GLY A 93 -1.31 -21.68 4.07
N ILE A 94 -0.71 -20.48 4.20
CA ILE A 94 0.27 -19.95 3.25
C ILE A 94 1.60 -19.79 3.97
N THR A 95 2.66 -20.36 3.42
CA THR A 95 4.01 -20.22 3.97
C THR A 95 4.66 -18.90 3.52
N VAL A 96 5.72 -18.48 4.18
CA VAL A 96 6.50 -17.29 3.76
C VAL A 96 7.07 -17.50 2.36
N LYS A 97 7.52 -18.71 2.03
CA LYS A 97 8.00 -19.04 0.67
C LYS A 97 6.90 -18.87 -0.37
N ASP A 98 5.66 -19.28 -0.06
CA ASP A 98 4.53 -19.10 -0.98
C ASP A 98 4.25 -17.61 -1.23
N LEU A 99 4.29 -16.78 -0.17
CA LEU A 99 4.12 -15.33 -0.29
C LEU A 99 5.20 -14.70 -1.16
N ILE A 100 6.48 -15.08 -0.95
CA ILE A 100 7.59 -14.55 -1.76
C ILE A 100 7.43 -15.00 -3.21
N THR A 101 7.03 -16.25 -3.45
CA THR A 101 6.78 -16.80 -4.79
C THR A 101 5.64 -16.06 -5.49
N LEU A 102 4.54 -15.79 -4.79
CA LEU A 102 3.42 -15.00 -5.31
C LEU A 102 3.85 -13.57 -5.66
N ALA A 103 4.61 -12.93 -4.78
CA ALA A 103 5.12 -11.58 -5.01
C ALA A 103 6.09 -11.52 -6.19
N ALA A 104 6.91 -12.54 -6.40
CA ALA A 104 7.82 -12.63 -7.52
C ALA A 104 7.12 -12.90 -8.87
N GLY A 105 5.87 -13.35 -8.86
CA GLY A 105 5.10 -13.72 -10.06
C GLY A 105 5.67 -14.92 -10.84
N LYS A 106 6.63 -15.64 -10.26
CA LYS A 106 7.30 -16.81 -10.86
C LYS A 106 7.75 -17.77 -9.76
N PRO A 107 7.91 -19.06 -10.07
CA PRO A 107 8.51 -20.02 -9.13
C PRO A 107 9.94 -19.57 -8.75
N ILE A 108 10.23 -19.51 -7.46
CA ILE A 108 11.56 -19.18 -6.94
C ILE A 108 12.18 -20.37 -6.22
N LYS A 109 13.49 -20.50 -6.32
CA LYS A 109 14.26 -21.51 -5.58
C LYS A 109 14.31 -21.13 -4.09
N THR A 110 14.38 -22.14 -3.21
CA THR A 110 14.52 -21.93 -1.76
C THR A 110 15.74 -21.06 -1.41
N THR A 111 16.85 -21.23 -2.13
CA THR A 111 18.06 -20.41 -1.97
C THR A 111 17.83 -18.93 -2.27
N GLU A 112 17.02 -18.62 -3.28
CA GLU A 112 16.64 -17.25 -3.67
C GLU A 112 15.69 -16.63 -2.62
N ALA A 113 14.71 -17.38 -2.15
CA ALA A 113 13.86 -16.96 -1.05
C ALA A 113 14.65 -16.71 0.24
N CYS A 114 15.67 -17.54 0.54
CA CYS A 114 16.57 -17.32 1.67
C CYS A 114 17.36 -16.02 1.55
N ALA A 115 17.78 -15.64 0.35
CA ALA A 115 18.50 -14.37 0.12
C ALA A 115 17.62 -13.17 0.49
N TYR A 116 16.36 -13.14 0.05
CA TYR A 116 15.42 -12.06 0.41
C TYR A 116 15.18 -11.98 1.93
N LEU A 117 15.04 -13.12 2.62
CA LEU A 117 14.89 -13.14 4.07
C LEU A 117 16.14 -12.59 4.78
N SER A 118 17.32 -12.95 4.30
CA SER A 118 18.59 -12.47 4.85
C SER A 118 18.76 -10.95 4.70
N GLU A 119 18.30 -10.36 3.60
CA GLU A 119 18.36 -8.91 3.38
C GLU A 119 17.55 -8.11 4.42
N VAL A 120 16.48 -8.71 4.95
CA VAL A 120 15.68 -8.10 6.02
C VAL A 120 16.03 -8.61 7.41
N GLY A 121 17.15 -9.32 7.56
CA GLY A 121 17.66 -9.81 8.85
C GLY A 121 16.90 -11.02 9.41
N LEU A 122 16.12 -11.73 8.60
CA LEU A 122 15.40 -12.93 9.02
C LEU A 122 16.18 -14.21 8.70
N CYS A 123 16.17 -15.15 9.65
CA CYS A 123 16.76 -16.47 9.45
C CYS A 123 15.82 -17.33 8.60
N ALA A 124 16.29 -17.74 7.40
CA ALA A 124 15.49 -18.55 6.49
C ALA A 124 15.07 -19.91 7.10
N ARG A 125 15.89 -20.51 7.97
CA ARG A 125 15.58 -21.79 8.63
C ARG A 125 14.35 -21.71 9.52
N GLU A 126 14.07 -20.54 10.10
CA GLU A 126 12.96 -20.33 11.04
C GLU A 126 11.67 -19.89 10.32
N TYR A 127 11.78 -19.21 9.18
CA TYR A 127 10.64 -18.50 8.60
C TYR A 127 10.23 -18.96 7.19
N ILE A 128 10.94 -19.89 6.56
CA ILE A 128 10.67 -20.24 5.16
C ILE A 128 9.51 -21.22 4.97
N ASN A 129 9.18 -22.00 6.00
CA ASN A 129 8.13 -23.03 5.99
C ASN A 129 6.90 -22.58 6.74
#